data_38608cac490909f02c9fc146396fb155
#
_entry.id   38608cac490909f02c9fc146396fb155
#
_cell.length_a   1.000
_cell.length_b   1.000
_cell.length_c   1.000
_cell.angle_alpha   90.00
_cell.angle_beta   90.00
_cell.angle_gamma   90.00
#
_symmetry.space_group_name_H-M   'P 1'
#
loop_
_entity.id
_entity.type
_entity.pdbx_description
1 polymer ?
#
loop_
_entity_poly.entity_id
_entity_poly.type
_entity_poly.pdbx_seq_one_letter_code
_entity_poly.pdbx_strand_id
1 'polypeptide(L)'
;DRPGGPADSMGTAFAVDRDGAWLTAEHVTHGCTRVGLEDGRFARPVARVLESREADAAMVEADLASPDALPLADAMPQPGTPGYHMGFPAGEPTLVVSELIGSASARRGLSETAQPILAWAERTRLPAGDGTLSGISGGPVLSEDGHVIGVNSAATDRRGRILTTAPEAVV
;
A
#
# COMPACT_ATOMS: atom_id res chain seq x y z
N ASP A 1 -25.62 -12.43 -2.88
CA ASP A 1 -25.20 -12.02 -1.53
C ASP A 1 -25.53 -13.12 -0.54
N ARG A 2 -24.54 -13.87 -0.10
CA ARG A 2 -24.70 -14.78 1.03
C ARG A 2 -24.39 -13.98 2.29
N PRO A 3 -25.33 -13.82 3.22
CA PRO A 3 -25.04 -13.20 4.51
C PRO A 3 -23.99 -14.05 5.24
N GLY A 4 -22.81 -13.49 5.48
CA GLY A 4 -21.72 -14.12 6.24
C GLY A 4 -20.55 -14.70 5.45
N GLY A 5 -20.46 -14.44 4.13
CA GLY A 5 -19.22 -14.68 3.38
C GLY A 5 -18.18 -13.60 3.67
N PRO A 6 -16.87 -13.91 3.47
CA PRO A 6 -15.84 -12.89 3.56
C PRO A 6 -16.15 -11.78 2.55
N ALA A 7 -16.13 -10.53 3.02
CA ALA A 7 -16.31 -9.37 2.15
C ALA A 7 -15.17 -9.32 1.14
N ASP A 8 -15.49 -9.06 -0.13
CA ASP A 8 -14.47 -8.82 -1.14
C ASP A 8 -13.65 -7.58 -0.74
N SER A 9 -12.35 -7.69 -0.79
CA SER A 9 -11.41 -6.61 -0.52
C SER A 9 -10.76 -6.16 -1.82
N MET A 10 -10.62 -4.88 -2.00
CA MET A 10 -9.89 -4.29 -3.12
C MET A 10 -8.78 -3.38 -2.60
N GLY A 11 -7.67 -3.40 -3.29
CA GLY A 11 -6.52 -2.57 -2.96
C GLY A 11 -5.62 -2.38 -4.16
N THR A 12 -4.41 -1.94 -3.88
CA THR A 12 -3.35 -1.69 -4.85
C THR A 12 -2.17 -2.61 -4.58
N ALA A 13 -1.47 -3.04 -5.61
CA ALA A 13 -0.20 -3.73 -5.51
C ALA A 13 0.80 -3.12 -6.47
N PHE A 14 2.09 -3.29 -6.20
CA PHE A 14 3.17 -2.80 -7.06
C PHE A 14 4.29 -3.83 -7.16
N ALA A 15 4.93 -3.89 -8.34
CA ALA A 15 6.01 -4.83 -8.59
C ALA A 15 7.29 -4.41 -7.86
N VAL A 16 7.95 -5.38 -7.23
CA VAL A 16 9.25 -5.20 -6.57
C VAL A 16 10.37 -5.97 -7.25
N ASP A 17 10.03 -6.90 -8.13
CA ASP A 17 10.98 -7.52 -9.05
C ASP A 17 10.34 -7.66 -10.44
N ARG A 18 11.12 -8.18 -11.39
CA ARG A 18 10.66 -8.38 -12.78
C ARG A 18 9.98 -9.72 -13.01
N ASP A 19 10.06 -10.61 -12.04
CA ASP A 19 9.74 -12.03 -12.21
C ASP A 19 8.39 -12.44 -11.61
N GLY A 20 7.66 -11.49 -11.02
CA GLY A 20 6.31 -11.74 -10.55
C GLY A 20 6.11 -11.58 -9.03
N ALA A 21 7.05 -10.96 -8.31
CA ALA A 21 6.86 -10.55 -6.93
C ALA A 21 6.29 -9.14 -6.85
N TRP A 22 5.21 -9.01 -6.08
CA TRP A 22 4.47 -7.77 -5.87
C TRP A 22 4.28 -7.52 -4.39
N LEU A 23 4.22 -6.26 -3.98
CA LEU A 23 3.87 -5.86 -2.62
C LEU A 23 2.47 -5.24 -2.59
N THR A 24 1.79 -5.47 -1.48
CA THR A 24 0.50 -4.87 -1.13
C THR A 24 0.40 -4.73 0.40
N ALA A 25 -0.70 -4.21 0.91
CA ALA A 25 -0.99 -4.20 2.34
C ALA A 25 -1.52 -5.57 2.81
N GLU A 26 -1.13 -6.00 4.00
CA GLU A 26 -1.57 -7.29 4.55
C GLU A 26 -3.08 -7.33 4.72
N HIS A 27 -3.72 -6.25 5.19
CA HIS A 27 -5.17 -6.22 5.38
C HIS A 27 -5.97 -6.37 4.07
N VAL A 28 -5.34 -6.17 2.90
CA VAL A 28 -5.97 -6.40 1.59
C VAL A 28 -6.05 -7.89 1.27
N THR A 29 -5.08 -8.69 1.71
CA THR A 29 -5.02 -10.13 1.43
C THR A 29 -5.57 -10.99 2.57
N HIS A 30 -5.55 -10.46 3.79
CA HIS A 30 -5.87 -11.20 5.01
C HIS A 30 -7.27 -11.82 4.98
N GLY A 31 -7.33 -13.11 5.24
CA GLY A 31 -8.58 -13.87 5.26
C GLY A 31 -9.18 -14.14 3.88
N CYS A 32 -8.53 -13.72 2.79
CA CYS A 32 -9.00 -14.02 1.45
C CYS A 32 -8.75 -15.49 1.10
N THR A 33 -9.76 -16.15 0.53
CA THR A 33 -9.62 -17.52 0.01
C THR A 33 -8.96 -17.52 -1.37
N ARG A 34 -9.07 -16.43 -2.11
CA ARG A 34 -8.43 -16.21 -3.41
C ARG A 34 -8.00 -14.74 -3.53
N VAL A 35 -6.83 -14.53 -4.10
CA VAL A 35 -6.28 -13.22 -4.41
C VAL A 35 -5.96 -13.17 -5.91
N GLY A 36 -6.23 -12.05 -6.55
CA GLY A 36 -5.91 -11.81 -7.95
C GLY A 36 -5.30 -10.43 -8.13
N LEU A 37 -4.41 -10.31 -9.11
CA LEU A 37 -3.88 -9.04 -9.59
C LEU A 37 -4.60 -8.66 -10.88
N GLU A 38 -5.20 -7.47 -10.90
CA GLU A 38 -5.82 -6.91 -12.10
C GLU A 38 -4.81 -6.06 -12.89
N ASP A 39 -4.66 -6.36 -14.16
CA ASP A 39 -3.80 -5.60 -15.09
C ASP A 39 -4.62 -4.69 -16.03
N GLY A 40 -5.85 -4.39 -15.66
CA GLY A 40 -6.79 -3.57 -16.43
C GLY A 40 -7.66 -4.34 -17.42
N ARG A 41 -7.33 -5.61 -17.72
CA ARG A 41 -8.12 -6.47 -18.63
C ARG A 41 -8.46 -7.81 -18.01
N PHE A 42 -7.53 -8.37 -17.28
CA PHE A 42 -7.64 -9.72 -16.71
C PHE A 42 -7.20 -9.72 -15.25
N ALA A 43 -7.84 -10.55 -14.45
CA ALA A 43 -7.34 -10.89 -13.14
C ALA A 43 -6.37 -12.06 -13.26
N ARG A 44 -5.12 -11.88 -12.84
CA ARG A 44 -4.12 -12.94 -12.74
C ARG A 44 -4.18 -13.55 -11.35
N PRO A 45 -4.41 -14.87 -11.24
CA PRO A 45 -4.43 -15.48 -9.92
C PRO A 45 -3.06 -15.39 -9.25
N VAL A 46 -3.08 -15.07 -7.98
CA VAL A 46 -1.89 -15.09 -7.12
C VAL A 46 -1.63 -16.52 -6.68
N ALA A 47 -0.41 -17.00 -6.91
CA ALA A 47 0.00 -18.37 -6.56
C ALA A 47 0.38 -18.48 -5.08
N ARG A 48 0.93 -17.40 -4.49
CA ARG A 48 1.43 -17.40 -3.13
C ARG A 48 1.26 -16.02 -2.48
N VAL A 49 0.87 -16.02 -1.21
CA VAL A 49 0.76 -14.84 -0.37
C VAL A 49 1.62 -15.04 0.87
N LEU A 50 2.49 -14.07 1.16
CA LEU A 50 3.33 -14.02 2.35
C LEU A 50 2.99 -12.76 3.13
N GLU A 51 2.16 -12.91 4.16
CA GLU A 51 1.76 -11.80 5.01
C GLU A 51 2.79 -11.54 6.11
N SER A 52 3.15 -10.27 6.31
CA SER A 52 3.98 -9.87 7.44
C SER A 52 3.19 -9.99 8.75
N ARG A 53 3.88 -10.43 9.80
CA ARG A 53 3.33 -10.44 11.17
C ARG A 53 3.58 -9.13 11.92
N GLU A 54 4.50 -8.33 11.41
CA GLU A 54 5.03 -7.14 12.09
C GLU A 54 4.61 -5.83 11.42
N ALA A 55 4.11 -5.88 10.18
CA ALA A 55 3.71 -4.71 9.42
C ALA A 55 2.48 -4.99 8.57
N ASP A 56 1.78 -3.92 8.18
CA ASP A 56 0.69 -4.00 7.20
C ASP A 56 1.25 -4.10 5.79
N ALA A 57 1.92 -5.21 5.52
CA ALA A 57 2.54 -5.51 4.23
C ALA A 57 2.43 -7.00 3.93
N ALA A 58 2.24 -7.32 2.66
CA ALA A 58 2.25 -8.68 2.14
C ALA A 58 2.95 -8.74 0.80
N MET A 59 3.72 -9.81 0.59
CA MET A 59 4.25 -10.13 -0.73
C MET A 59 3.31 -11.13 -1.40
N VAL A 60 3.00 -10.88 -2.65
CA VAL A 60 2.22 -11.79 -3.49
C VAL A 60 3.04 -12.18 -4.72
N GLU A 61 2.96 -13.44 -5.10
CA GLU A 61 3.63 -13.99 -6.27
C GLU A 61 2.58 -14.41 -7.30
N ALA A 62 2.72 -13.90 -8.51
CA ALA A 62 1.85 -14.23 -9.63
C ALA A 62 2.65 -14.37 -10.93
N ASP A 63 2.09 -15.10 -11.88
CA ASP A 63 2.61 -15.14 -13.25
C ASP A 63 2.24 -13.84 -13.99
N LEU A 64 2.80 -12.75 -13.51
CA LEU A 64 2.64 -11.40 -14.03
C LEU A 64 3.96 -10.65 -13.86
N ALA A 65 4.80 -10.71 -14.89
CA ALA A 65 6.06 -9.99 -14.92
C ALA A 65 5.82 -8.48 -15.10
N SER A 66 6.67 -7.67 -14.50
CA SER A 66 6.65 -6.22 -14.70
C SER A 66 8.06 -5.70 -15.03
N PRO A 67 8.23 -4.96 -16.14
CA PRO A 67 9.50 -4.31 -16.42
C PRO A 67 9.80 -3.16 -15.44
N ASP A 68 8.78 -2.64 -14.78
CA ASP A 68 8.80 -1.42 -13.97
C ASP A 68 8.82 -1.74 -12.47
N ALA A 69 9.64 -2.70 -12.06
CA ALA A 69 9.84 -2.99 -10.65
C ALA A 69 10.42 -1.77 -9.91
N LEU A 70 9.84 -1.45 -8.77
CA LEU A 70 10.22 -0.29 -7.98
C LEU A 70 11.32 -0.64 -6.98
N PRO A 71 12.42 0.15 -6.91
CA PRO A 71 13.45 -0.06 -5.90
C PRO A 71 12.94 0.34 -4.51
N LEU A 72 13.32 -0.43 -3.51
CA LEU A 72 12.98 -0.14 -2.11
C LEU A 72 14.01 0.81 -1.49
N ALA A 73 13.55 1.78 -0.71
CA ALA A 73 14.43 2.64 0.08
C ALA A 73 14.97 1.87 1.29
N ASP A 74 16.21 2.17 1.65
CA ASP A 74 16.91 1.55 2.78
C ASP A 74 17.05 2.50 4.00
N ALA A 75 16.58 3.73 3.88
CA ALA A 75 16.72 4.75 4.91
C ALA A 75 15.37 5.37 5.30
N MET A 76 15.23 5.71 6.59
CA MET A 76 14.07 6.42 7.13
C MET A 76 14.06 7.86 6.62
N PRO A 77 12.96 8.35 6.03
CA PRO A 77 12.87 9.73 5.60
C PRO A 77 12.74 10.68 6.79
N GLN A 78 13.18 11.92 6.61
CA GLN A 78 13.06 12.97 7.60
C GLN A 78 11.69 13.68 7.53
N PRO A 79 11.14 14.20 8.63
CA PRO A 79 9.96 15.07 8.59
C PRO A 79 10.15 16.21 7.57
N GLY A 80 9.09 16.53 6.84
CA GLY A 80 9.12 17.48 5.73
C GLY A 80 9.47 16.90 4.36
N THR A 81 9.90 15.63 4.30
CA THR A 81 10.16 14.94 3.04
C THR A 81 8.88 14.80 2.20
N PRO A 82 8.91 15.14 0.90
CA PRO A 82 7.79 14.86 0.00
C PRO A 82 7.57 13.37 -0.18
N GLY A 83 6.29 12.97 -0.25
CA GLY A 83 5.89 11.60 -0.54
C GLY A 83 4.87 11.56 -1.67
N TYR A 84 5.00 10.57 -2.55
CA TYR A 84 4.15 10.37 -3.71
C TYR A 84 3.43 9.03 -3.57
N HIS A 85 2.17 9.09 -3.15
CA HIS A 85 1.35 7.91 -2.92
C HIS A 85 0.60 7.56 -4.19
N MET A 86 0.73 6.32 -4.63
CA MET A 86 0.07 5.83 -5.83
C MET A 86 -0.89 4.70 -5.49
N GLY A 87 -1.98 4.63 -6.23
CA GLY A 87 -2.95 3.55 -6.11
C GLY A 87 -4.20 3.77 -6.91
N PHE A 88 -5.21 2.97 -6.62
CA PHE A 88 -6.47 2.90 -7.35
C PHE A 88 -7.68 3.08 -6.43
N PRO A 89 -7.85 4.26 -5.79
CA PRO A 89 -9.07 4.53 -5.02
C PRO A 89 -10.28 4.39 -5.93
N ALA A 90 -11.27 3.60 -5.49
CA ALA A 90 -12.45 3.28 -6.28
C ALA A 90 -12.15 2.75 -7.72
N GLY A 91 -10.97 2.13 -7.91
CA GLY A 91 -10.54 1.62 -9.20
C GLY A 91 -9.93 2.64 -10.15
N GLU A 92 -9.77 3.90 -9.73
CA GLU A 92 -9.24 4.99 -10.56
C GLU A 92 -7.77 5.27 -10.23
N PRO A 93 -6.88 5.36 -11.23
CA PRO A 93 -5.48 5.70 -10.99
C PRO A 93 -5.36 7.06 -10.30
N THR A 94 -4.70 7.11 -9.16
CA THR A 94 -4.59 8.33 -8.35
C THR A 94 -3.16 8.48 -7.84
N LEU A 95 -2.67 9.72 -7.90
CA LEU A 95 -1.43 10.15 -7.26
C LEU A 95 -1.77 11.17 -6.17
N VAL A 96 -1.31 10.93 -4.96
CA VAL A 96 -1.40 11.89 -3.85
C VAL A 96 0.00 12.40 -3.52
N VAL A 97 0.17 13.70 -3.56
CA VAL A 97 1.40 14.38 -3.12
C VAL A 97 1.24 14.79 -1.67
N SER A 98 2.16 14.40 -0.85
CA SER A 98 2.13 14.61 0.60
C SER A 98 3.47 15.11 1.14
N GLU A 99 3.48 15.42 2.42
CA GLU A 99 4.67 15.75 3.17
C GLU A 99 4.70 14.94 4.46
N LEU A 100 5.85 14.36 4.80
CA LEU A 100 6.01 13.57 6.00
C LEU A 100 5.85 14.44 7.24
N ILE A 101 4.92 14.08 8.12
CA ILE A 101 4.73 14.72 9.42
C ILE A 101 5.72 14.14 10.43
N GLY A 102 5.84 12.82 10.46
CA GLY A 102 6.70 12.12 11.39
C GLY A 102 6.38 10.63 11.46
N SER A 103 7.05 9.96 12.38
CA SER A 103 6.84 8.54 12.67
C SER A 103 6.08 8.36 13.98
N ALA A 104 5.38 7.24 14.07
CA ALA A 104 4.67 6.82 15.27
C ALA A 104 4.70 5.29 15.35
N SER A 105 4.19 4.74 16.45
CA SER A 105 3.96 3.31 16.58
C SER A 105 2.47 3.04 16.65
N ALA A 106 2.00 2.09 15.88
CA ALA A 106 0.61 1.67 15.88
C ALA A 106 0.51 0.18 16.19
N ARG A 107 -0.56 -0.19 16.90
CA ARG A 107 -0.94 -1.59 17.12
C ARG A 107 -2.10 -1.95 16.23
N ARG A 108 -2.05 -3.15 15.65
CA ARG A 108 -3.14 -3.67 14.84
C ARG A 108 -3.96 -4.66 15.65
N GLY A 109 -5.22 -4.32 15.87
CA GLY A 109 -6.16 -5.18 16.56
C GLY A 109 -5.64 -5.63 17.92
N LEU A 110 -5.60 -6.95 18.12
CA LEU A 110 -5.12 -7.59 19.35
C LEU A 110 -3.61 -7.89 19.34
N SER A 111 -2.87 -7.44 18.31
CA SER A 111 -1.41 -7.63 18.26
C SER A 111 -0.73 -6.89 19.40
N GLU A 112 0.12 -7.58 20.15
CA GLU A 112 0.92 -6.97 21.20
C GLU A 112 2.09 -6.14 20.64
N THR A 113 2.50 -6.43 19.41
CA THR A 113 3.63 -5.77 18.76
C THR A 113 3.20 -4.45 18.14
N ALA A 114 3.83 -3.36 18.57
CA ALA A 114 3.67 -2.07 17.93
C ALA A 114 4.47 -2.03 16.62
N GLN A 115 3.86 -1.52 15.57
CA GLN A 115 4.48 -1.39 14.25
C GLN A 115 4.94 0.04 14.03
N PRO A 116 6.14 0.27 13.47
CA PRO A 116 6.53 1.60 13.03
C PRO A 116 5.68 2.01 11.82
N ILE A 117 5.08 3.20 11.93
CA ILE A 117 4.31 3.81 10.85
C ILE A 117 4.79 5.22 10.56
N LEU A 118 4.57 5.67 9.35
CA LEU A 118 4.79 7.05 8.94
C LEU A 118 3.44 7.73 8.71
N ALA A 119 3.32 8.97 9.18
CA ALA A 119 2.15 9.82 8.99
C ALA A 119 2.47 10.94 8.00
N TRP A 120 1.62 11.10 6.99
CA TRP A 120 1.77 12.04 5.89
C TRP A 120 0.60 13.02 5.85
N ALA A 121 0.90 14.27 5.55
CA ALA A 121 -0.12 15.28 5.27
C ALA A 121 -0.33 15.42 3.77
N GLU A 122 -1.53 15.14 3.30
CA GLU A 122 -1.89 15.35 1.90
C GLU A 122 -1.80 16.82 1.55
N ARG A 123 -1.17 17.16 0.43
CA ARG A 123 -1.06 18.51 -0.12
C ARG A 123 -1.93 18.69 -1.35
N THR A 124 -1.86 17.74 -2.27
CA THR A 124 -2.66 17.74 -3.50
C THR A 124 -2.81 16.33 -4.03
N ARG A 125 -3.73 16.12 -4.95
CA ARG A 125 -3.92 14.84 -5.64
C ARG A 125 -4.24 15.04 -7.11
N LEU A 126 -3.93 14.02 -7.91
CA LEU A 126 -4.21 13.92 -9.32
C LEU A 126 -4.92 12.58 -9.61
N PRO A 127 -6.13 12.59 -10.20
CA PRO A 127 -6.92 13.79 -10.53
C PRO A 127 -7.35 14.56 -9.27
N ALA A 128 -7.56 15.88 -9.42
CA ALA A 128 -8.03 16.71 -8.34
C ALA A 128 -9.42 16.27 -7.85
N GLY A 129 -9.65 16.30 -6.54
CA GLY A 129 -10.91 15.90 -5.94
C GLY A 129 -10.78 15.72 -4.43
N ASP A 130 -11.90 15.49 -3.79
CA ASP A 130 -12.04 15.27 -2.35
C ASP A 130 -12.70 13.90 -2.03
N GLY A 131 -12.74 13.01 -3.02
CA GLY A 131 -13.29 11.66 -2.87
C GLY A 131 -12.48 10.79 -1.91
N THR A 132 -13.05 9.64 -1.59
CA THR A 132 -12.39 8.66 -0.74
C THR A 132 -11.08 8.16 -1.35
N LEU A 133 -10.08 7.89 -0.50
CA LEU A 133 -8.86 7.17 -0.85
C LEU A 133 -8.96 5.66 -0.59
N SER A 134 -10.16 5.14 -0.31
CA SER A 134 -10.37 3.70 -0.15
C SER A 134 -9.96 2.95 -1.43
N GLY A 135 -9.06 1.97 -1.28
CA GLY A 135 -8.44 1.26 -2.41
C GLY A 135 -7.00 1.70 -2.70
N ILE A 136 -6.51 2.79 -2.10
CA ILE A 136 -5.08 3.16 -2.17
C ILE A 136 -4.20 2.23 -1.32
N SER A 137 -4.80 1.54 -0.37
CA SER A 137 -4.12 0.56 0.49
C SER A 137 -3.34 -0.47 -0.33
N GLY A 138 -2.10 -0.70 0.04
CA GLY A 138 -1.19 -1.59 -0.66
C GLY A 138 -0.35 -0.92 -1.75
N GLY A 139 -0.72 0.29 -2.18
CA GLY A 139 0.10 1.07 -3.11
C GLY A 139 1.37 1.63 -2.45
N PRO A 140 2.35 2.01 -3.26
CA PRO A 140 3.60 2.55 -2.74
C PRO A 140 3.48 4.01 -2.34
N VAL A 141 4.31 4.45 -1.38
CA VAL A 141 4.72 5.83 -1.26
C VAL A 141 6.16 5.95 -1.74
N LEU A 142 6.40 6.83 -2.71
CA LEU A 142 7.70 7.03 -3.34
C LEU A 142 8.37 8.31 -2.85
N SER A 143 9.69 8.28 -2.75
CA SER A 143 10.53 9.46 -2.66
C SER A 143 10.62 10.19 -4.01
N GLU A 144 11.22 11.37 -4.02
CA GLU A 144 11.44 12.14 -5.26
C GLU A 144 12.32 11.42 -6.29
N ASP A 145 13.20 10.55 -5.84
CA ASP A 145 14.06 9.74 -6.70
C ASP A 145 13.44 8.38 -7.10
N GLY A 146 12.17 8.16 -6.75
CA GLY A 146 11.40 6.99 -7.17
C GLY A 146 11.63 5.71 -6.35
N HIS A 147 12.23 5.82 -5.17
CA HIS A 147 12.37 4.69 -4.26
C HIS A 147 11.14 4.54 -3.37
N VAL A 148 10.73 3.31 -3.12
CA VAL A 148 9.60 3.01 -2.22
C VAL A 148 10.02 3.24 -0.78
N ILE A 149 9.35 4.18 -0.12
CA ILE A 149 9.55 4.49 1.30
C ILE A 149 8.67 3.62 2.19
N GLY A 150 7.51 3.19 1.69
CA GLY A 150 6.59 2.36 2.44
C GLY A 150 5.37 1.96 1.62
N VAL A 151 4.46 1.25 2.27
CA VAL A 151 3.19 0.77 1.70
C VAL A 151 2.04 1.54 2.34
N ASN A 152 1.12 2.06 1.53
CA ASN A 152 -0.08 2.73 2.02
C ASN A 152 -0.94 1.76 2.83
N SER A 153 -1.22 2.11 4.08
CA SER A 153 -1.97 1.28 5.01
C SER A 153 -3.36 1.84 5.31
N ALA A 154 -3.47 3.13 5.54
CA ALA A 154 -4.73 3.78 5.87
C ALA A 154 -4.75 5.23 5.40
N ALA A 155 -5.94 5.76 5.17
CA ALA A 155 -6.15 7.17 4.91
C ALA A 155 -7.34 7.67 5.76
N THR A 156 -7.28 8.94 6.16
CA THR A 156 -8.36 9.59 6.89
C THR A 156 -8.91 10.75 6.05
N ASP A 157 -10.14 10.61 5.59
CA ASP A 157 -10.79 11.58 4.69
C ASP A 157 -10.94 12.97 5.32
N ARG A 158 -11.21 13.02 6.62
CA ARG A 158 -11.50 14.29 7.33
C ARG A 158 -10.31 15.18 7.61
N ARG A 159 -9.07 14.63 7.55
CA ARG A 159 -7.86 15.36 7.96
C ARG A 159 -6.75 15.37 6.92
N GLY A 160 -6.99 14.79 5.75
CA GLY A 160 -5.97 14.68 4.72
C GLY A 160 -4.70 13.98 5.23
N ARG A 161 -4.86 12.90 5.97
CA ARG A 161 -3.75 12.11 6.50
C ARG A 161 -3.68 10.76 5.82
N ILE A 162 -2.47 10.33 5.49
CA ILE A 162 -2.17 8.99 5.02
C ILE A 162 -1.18 8.36 5.99
N LEU A 163 -1.43 7.11 6.34
CA LEU A 163 -0.53 6.29 7.14
C LEU A 163 0.11 5.23 6.25
N THR A 164 1.41 5.07 6.38
CA THR A 164 2.17 4.03 5.66
C THR A 164 3.00 3.21 6.63
N THR A 165 3.43 2.03 6.17
CA THR A 165 4.52 1.31 6.83
C THR A 165 5.80 2.13 6.76
N ALA A 166 6.75 1.86 7.65
CA ALA A 166 8.11 2.38 7.54
C ALA A 166 8.95 1.55 6.55
N PRO A 167 10.03 2.10 5.97
CA PRO A 167 10.86 1.37 5.00
C PRO A 167 11.42 0.05 5.54
N GLU A 168 11.85 0.01 6.78
CA GLU A 168 12.39 -1.16 7.45
C GLU A 168 11.41 -2.32 7.61
N ALA A 169 10.13 -2.05 7.48
CA ALA A 169 9.09 -3.08 7.57
C ALA A 169 8.79 -3.75 6.23
N VAL A 170 9.41 -3.28 5.16
CA VAL A 170 9.16 -3.72 3.77
C VAL A 170 10.38 -4.45 3.19
N VAL A 171 11.56 -4.33 3.80
CA VAL A 171 12.83 -4.94 3.37
C VAL A 171 13.02 -6.33 3.97
#